data_f32b71c2ad7c1d205028e67545c84554
#
_entry.id   f32b71c2ad7c1d205028e67545c84554
#
_cell.length_a   1.000
_cell.length_b   1.000
_cell.length_c   1.000
_cell.angle_alpha   90.00
_cell.angle_beta   90.00
_cell.angle_gamma   90.00
#
_symmetry.space_group_name_H-M   'P 1'
#
loop_
_entity.id
_entity.type
_entity.pdbx_description
1 polymer ?
#
loop_
_entity_poly.entity_id
_entity_poly.type
_entity_poly.pdbx_seq_one_letter_code
_entity_poly.pdbx_strand_id
1 'polypeptide(L)'
;WIRKYVYSHVESAGGTVDLKIEKGYPFLKNDPDAVDSFLENMTAITDQVRMVELDIRMTSEDFSYYSQEIPACFFRLGTSNNNENTHFSVHHPQFCIDERAIFSGIKAFCFNMLNI
;
A
#
# COMPACT_ATOMS: atom_id res chain seq x y z
N TRP A 1 23.43 12.79 0.22
CA TRP A 1 24.36 11.69 -0.01
C TRP A 1 24.44 11.34 -1.51
N ILE A 2 23.35 11.02 -2.20
CA ILE A 2 23.32 10.63 -3.62
C ILE A 2 24.05 11.68 -4.50
N ARG A 3 23.72 12.97 -4.38
CA ARG A 3 24.38 14.03 -5.15
C ARG A 3 25.90 13.99 -4.99
N LYS A 4 26.39 14.02 -3.74
CA LYS A 4 27.82 13.99 -3.47
C LYS A 4 28.49 12.76 -4.08
N TYR A 5 27.87 11.61 -3.97
CA TYR A 5 28.41 10.36 -4.51
C TYR A 5 28.50 10.39 -6.04
N VAL A 6 27.41 10.80 -6.72
CA VAL A 6 27.39 10.84 -8.19
C VAL A 6 28.39 11.85 -8.73
N TYR A 7 28.42 13.09 -8.21
CA TYR A 7 29.37 14.09 -8.69
C TYR A 7 30.80 13.64 -8.48
N SER A 8 31.19 13.16 -7.30
CA SER A 8 32.56 12.75 -7.04
C SER A 8 33.03 11.59 -7.93
N HIS A 9 32.15 10.64 -8.27
CA HIS A 9 32.50 9.53 -9.15
C HIS A 9 32.66 9.95 -10.60
N VAL A 10 31.73 10.77 -11.11
CA VAL A 10 31.78 11.24 -12.49
C VAL A 10 32.97 12.17 -12.72
N GLU A 11 33.22 13.09 -11.81
CA GLU A 11 34.38 14.01 -11.87
C GLU A 11 35.71 13.27 -11.78
N SER A 12 35.81 12.27 -10.92
CA SER A 12 37.03 11.44 -10.81
C SER A 12 37.35 10.65 -12.06
N ALA A 13 36.31 10.35 -12.87
CA ALA A 13 36.44 9.70 -14.19
C ALA A 13 36.63 10.73 -15.35
N GLY A 14 36.78 12.01 -15.05
CA GLY A 14 36.92 13.07 -16.06
C GLY A 14 35.65 13.44 -16.82
N GLY A 15 34.49 13.01 -16.31
CA GLY A 15 33.18 13.28 -16.92
C GLY A 15 32.47 14.49 -16.30
N THR A 16 31.33 14.83 -16.87
CA THR A 16 30.39 15.81 -16.35
C THR A 16 29.00 15.16 -16.20
N VAL A 17 28.22 15.60 -15.24
CA VAL A 17 26.85 15.10 -15.02
C VAL A 17 25.91 16.23 -14.65
N ASP A 18 24.74 16.23 -15.28
CA ASP A 18 23.56 16.99 -14.81
C ASP A 18 22.64 16.03 -14.06
N LEU A 19 22.52 16.23 -12.74
CA LEU A 19 21.78 15.35 -11.84
C LEU A 19 20.51 16.04 -11.35
N LYS A 20 19.36 15.58 -11.85
CA LYS A 20 18.04 15.94 -11.36
C LYS A 20 17.55 14.85 -10.40
N ILE A 21 17.18 15.22 -9.19
CA ILE A 21 16.55 14.35 -8.22
C ILE A 21 15.17 14.90 -7.92
N GLU A 22 14.15 14.14 -8.29
CA GLU A 22 12.76 14.45 -7.99
C GLU A 22 12.32 13.63 -6.78
N LYS A 23 11.69 14.29 -5.82
CA LYS A 23 11.04 13.60 -4.71
C LYS A 23 9.68 13.10 -5.18
N GLY A 24 9.46 11.79 -5.06
CA GLY A 24 8.15 11.18 -5.24
C GLY A 24 7.29 11.27 -3.97
N TYR A 25 6.33 10.38 -3.86
CA TYR A 25 5.48 10.24 -2.67
C TYR A 25 6.30 9.89 -1.43
N PRO A 26 5.88 10.30 -0.24
CA PRO A 26 6.47 9.83 1.00
C PRO A 26 6.29 8.31 1.15
N PHE A 27 7.01 7.70 2.08
CA PHE A 27 6.74 6.32 2.43
C PHE A 27 5.39 6.21 3.14
N LEU A 28 4.67 5.14 2.86
CA LEU A 28 3.46 4.78 3.61
C LEU A 28 3.87 3.90 4.80
N LYS A 29 3.45 4.30 5.97
CA LYS A 29 3.60 3.52 7.20
C LYS A 29 2.28 3.56 7.96
N ASN A 30 1.76 2.39 8.26
CA ASN A 30 0.59 2.27 9.12
C ASN A 30 0.95 2.66 10.55
N ASP A 31 0.06 3.35 11.22
CA ASP A 31 0.13 3.60 12.64
C ASP A 31 -0.19 2.30 13.41
N PRO A 32 0.64 1.89 14.38
CA PRO A 32 0.44 0.64 15.09
C PRO A 32 -0.90 0.57 15.84
N ASP A 33 -1.30 1.64 16.52
CA ASP A 33 -2.54 1.66 17.30
C ASP A 33 -3.76 1.61 16.37
N ALA A 34 -3.68 2.29 15.22
CA ALA A 34 -4.74 2.21 14.20
C ALA A 34 -4.84 0.81 13.57
N VAL A 35 -3.72 0.11 13.40
CA VAL A 35 -3.72 -1.29 12.93
C VAL A 35 -4.32 -2.20 13.98
N ASP A 36 -3.93 -2.08 15.24
CA ASP A 36 -4.45 -2.92 16.33
C ASP A 36 -5.96 -2.74 16.47
N SER A 37 -6.45 -1.49 16.46
CA SER A 37 -7.88 -1.19 16.48
C SER A 37 -8.61 -1.80 15.27
N PHE A 38 -8.02 -1.65 14.07
CA PHE A 38 -8.58 -2.26 12.85
C PHE A 38 -8.69 -3.79 13.00
N LEU A 39 -7.64 -4.45 13.47
CA LEU A 39 -7.61 -5.90 13.63
C LEU A 39 -8.62 -6.37 14.69
N GLU A 40 -8.74 -5.66 15.79
CA GLU A 40 -9.73 -5.95 16.84
C GLU A 40 -11.15 -5.88 16.28
N ASN A 41 -11.49 -4.80 15.59
CA ASN A 41 -12.80 -4.65 14.97
C ASN A 41 -13.10 -5.75 13.95
N MET A 42 -12.09 -6.18 13.19
CA MET A 42 -12.24 -7.25 12.20
C MET A 42 -12.46 -8.63 12.82
N THR A 43 -12.17 -8.84 14.12
CA THR A 43 -12.43 -10.12 14.79
C THR A 43 -13.90 -10.53 14.74
N ALA A 44 -14.82 -9.58 14.71
CA ALA A 44 -16.25 -9.81 14.63
C ALA A 44 -16.70 -10.45 13.30
N ILE A 45 -15.88 -10.44 12.26
CA ILE A 45 -16.23 -10.96 10.92
C ILE A 45 -15.16 -11.91 10.36
N THR A 46 -14.35 -12.54 11.22
CA THR A 46 -13.28 -13.47 10.80
C THR A 46 -13.79 -14.72 10.08
N ASP A 47 -15.03 -15.11 10.30
CA ASP A 47 -15.73 -16.17 9.57
C ASP A 47 -16.03 -15.81 8.11
N GLN A 48 -16.02 -14.52 7.77
CA GLN A 48 -16.38 -13.99 6.46
C GLN A 48 -15.20 -13.37 5.71
N VAL A 49 -14.15 -12.96 6.44
CA VAL A 49 -13.00 -12.27 5.87
C VAL A 49 -11.71 -12.84 6.49
N ARG A 50 -10.85 -13.34 5.62
CA ARG A 50 -9.54 -13.84 6.03
C ARG A 50 -8.53 -12.68 6.07
N MET A 51 -7.93 -12.47 7.22
CA MET A 51 -6.85 -11.51 7.43
C MET A 51 -5.49 -12.16 7.13
N VAL A 52 -4.62 -11.47 6.45
CA VAL A 52 -3.28 -11.95 6.09
C VAL A 52 -2.29 -10.80 6.26
N GLU A 53 -1.21 -11.03 6.98
CA GLU A 53 -0.09 -10.11 7.02
C GLU A 53 0.63 -10.12 5.66
N LEU A 54 1.01 -8.95 5.19
CA LEU A 54 1.70 -8.78 3.91
C LEU A 54 3.12 -8.32 4.14
N ASP A 55 4.03 -8.85 3.33
CA ASP A 55 5.41 -8.38 3.27
C ASP A 55 5.49 -6.90 2.87
N ILE A 56 6.56 -6.24 3.34
CA ILE A 56 6.86 -4.86 2.98
C ILE A 56 6.99 -4.74 1.46
N ARG A 57 6.29 -3.76 0.90
CA ARG A 57 6.35 -3.44 -0.53
C ARG A 57 6.87 -2.04 -0.76
N MET A 58 7.85 -1.93 -1.63
CA MET A 58 8.47 -0.66 -2.03
C MET A 58 7.70 -0.06 -3.23
N THR A 59 6.42 0.24 -3.03
CA THR A 59 5.55 0.86 -4.04
C THR A 59 5.16 2.26 -3.62
N SER A 60 4.83 3.10 -4.60
CA SER A 60 4.27 4.43 -4.34
C SER A 60 2.77 4.33 -4.06
N GLU A 61 2.30 5.14 -3.11
CA GLU A 61 0.92 5.20 -2.69
C GLU A 61 0.57 6.62 -2.24
N ASP A 62 -0.46 7.23 -2.81
CA ASP A 62 -0.84 8.61 -2.49
C ASP A 62 -1.46 8.73 -1.09
N PHE A 63 -2.05 7.66 -0.55
CA PHE A 63 -2.50 7.59 0.84
C PHE A 63 -1.36 7.86 1.83
N SER A 64 -0.11 7.74 1.39
CA SER A 64 1.06 8.08 2.20
C SER A 64 1.04 9.53 2.71
N TYR A 65 0.44 10.47 1.99
CA TYR A 65 0.27 11.86 2.47
C TYR A 65 -0.65 11.94 3.68
N TYR A 66 -1.74 11.18 3.70
CA TYR A 66 -2.63 11.12 4.86
C TYR A 66 -1.94 10.49 6.07
N SER A 67 -1.19 9.41 5.87
CA SER A 67 -0.48 8.72 6.95
C SER A 67 0.69 9.52 7.55
N GLN A 68 1.13 10.62 6.91
CA GLN A 68 2.09 11.55 7.50
C GLN A 68 1.43 12.57 8.44
N GLU A 69 0.13 12.81 8.29
CA GLU A 69 -0.59 13.88 9.01
C GLU A 69 -1.46 13.32 10.14
N ILE A 70 -1.98 12.11 10.00
CA ILE A 70 -2.86 11.49 11.00
C ILE A 70 -2.52 10.00 11.17
N PRO A 71 -2.81 9.40 12.35
CA PRO A 71 -2.78 7.95 12.52
C PRO A 71 -3.69 7.28 11.49
N ALA A 72 -3.15 6.34 10.74
CA ALA A 72 -3.87 5.74 9.63
C ALA A 72 -3.53 4.26 9.46
N CYS A 73 -4.50 3.48 9.02
CA CYS A 73 -4.36 2.09 8.65
C CYS A 73 -4.70 1.88 7.17
N PHE A 74 -3.71 1.58 6.36
CA PHE A 74 -3.87 1.17 4.97
C PHE A 74 -3.86 -0.35 4.89
N PHE A 75 -4.88 -0.92 4.30
CA PHE A 75 -4.97 -2.36 4.05
C PHE A 75 -5.25 -2.64 2.58
N ARG A 76 -5.03 -3.87 2.16
CA ARG A 76 -5.32 -4.34 0.81
C ARG A 76 -6.48 -5.31 0.82
N LEU A 77 -7.38 -5.14 -0.12
CA LEU A 77 -8.48 -6.06 -0.34
C LEU A 77 -8.08 -7.09 -1.41
N GLY A 78 -8.12 -8.38 -1.06
CA GLY A 78 -7.96 -9.46 -2.01
C GLY A 78 -9.18 -9.54 -2.93
N THR A 79 -8.96 -9.49 -4.23
CA THR A 79 -10.03 -9.45 -5.25
C THR A 79 -9.97 -10.63 -6.22
N SER A 80 -9.04 -11.55 -6.03
CA SER A 80 -8.91 -12.75 -6.85
C SER A 80 -9.73 -13.91 -6.29
N ASN A 81 -10.24 -14.75 -7.17
CA ASN A 81 -10.88 -16.02 -6.87
C ASN A 81 -10.21 -17.15 -7.67
N ASN A 82 -10.84 -18.32 -7.77
CA ASN A 82 -10.33 -19.45 -8.54
C ASN A 82 -10.50 -19.30 -10.07
N ASN A 83 -11.07 -18.19 -10.56
CA ASN A 83 -11.17 -17.89 -11.97
C ASN A 83 -9.87 -17.25 -12.45
N GLU A 84 -9.23 -17.82 -13.46
CA GLU A 84 -7.97 -17.33 -14.03
C GLU A 84 -8.03 -15.85 -14.45
N ASN A 85 -9.19 -15.37 -14.89
CA ASN A 85 -9.36 -13.97 -15.30
C ASN A 85 -9.20 -12.96 -14.14
N THR A 86 -9.27 -13.40 -12.88
CA THR A 86 -9.09 -12.52 -11.71
C THR A 86 -7.67 -12.55 -11.14
N HIS A 87 -6.72 -13.23 -11.79
CA HIS A 87 -5.35 -13.39 -11.29
C HIS A 87 -4.40 -12.30 -11.77
N PHE A 88 -4.84 -11.45 -12.69
CA PHE A 88 -4.00 -10.35 -13.18
C PHE A 88 -3.83 -9.28 -12.09
N SER A 89 -2.60 -8.76 -11.97
CA SER A 89 -2.30 -7.70 -11.02
C SER A 89 -2.91 -6.36 -11.45
N VAL A 90 -3.06 -5.44 -10.50
CA VAL A 90 -3.42 -4.04 -10.81
C VAL A 90 -2.48 -3.46 -11.87
N HIS A 91 -2.98 -2.60 -12.72
CA HIS A 91 -2.31 -2.03 -13.90
C HIS A 91 -2.09 -2.99 -15.08
N HIS A 92 -2.48 -4.26 -14.99
CA HIS A 92 -2.50 -5.15 -16.16
C HIS A 92 -3.72 -4.84 -17.05
N PRO A 93 -3.61 -4.84 -18.40
CA PRO A 93 -4.74 -4.55 -19.29
C PRO A 93 -5.96 -5.47 -19.12
N GLN A 94 -5.72 -6.69 -18.65
CA GLN A 94 -6.76 -7.69 -18.38
C GLN A 94 -7.14 -7.75 -16.89
N PHE A 95 -6.78 -6.73 -16.09
CA PHE A 95 -7.15 -6.69 -14.68
C PHE A 95 -8.67 -6.77 -14.52
N CYS A 96 -9.10 -7.76 -13.76
CA CYS A 96 -10.50 -7.99 -13.42
C CYS A 96 -10.58 -8.45 -11.96
N ILE A 97 -11.66 -8.14 -11.29
CA ILE A 97 -11.90 -8.51 -9.91
C ILE A 97 -13.07 -9.49 -9.79
N ASP A 98 -13.07 -10.26 -8.72
CA ASP A 98 -14.30 -10.89 -8.24
C ASP A 98 -15.12 -9.83 -7.51
N GLU A 99 -16.27 -9.46 -8.09
CA GLU A 99 -17.13 -8.41 -7.54
C GLU A 99 -17.63 -8.70 -6.12
N ARG A 100 -17.63 -9.96 -5.69
CA ARG A 100 -17.96 -10.34 -4.30
C ARG A 100 -16.97 -9.74 -3.29
N ALA A 101 -15.76 -9.42 -3.71
CA ALA A 101 -14.79 -8.73 -2.87
C ALA A 101 -15.25 -7.34 -2.43
N ILE A 102 -16.11 -6.68 -3.21
CA ILE A 102 -16.71 -5.39 -2.86
C ILE A 102 -17.47 -5.48 -1.54
N PHE A 103 -18.25 -6.54 -1.34
CA PHE A 103 -18.98 -6.74 -0.08
C PHE A 103 -18.04 -6.92 1.10
N SER A 104 -16.92 -7.62 0.91
CA SER A 104 -15.89 -7.77 1.96
C SER A 104 -15.25 -6.43 2.31
N GLY A 105 -14.96 -5.61 1.31
CA GLY A 105 -14.46 -4.24 1.51
C GLY A 105 -15.44 -3.35 2.25
N ILE A 106 -16.71 -3.36 1.86
CA ILE A 106 -17.78 -2.61 2.54
C ILE A 106 -17.89 -3.03 4.00
N LYS A 107 -17.89 -4.34 4.27
CA LYS A 107 -17.93 -4.85 5.65
C LYS A 107 -16.74 -4.34 6.46
N ALA A 108 -15.52 -4.45 5.93
CA ALA A 108 -14.33 -3.98 6.62
C ALA A 108 -14.42 -2.49 6.99
N PHE A 109 -14.85 -1.64 6.05
CA PHE A 109 -15.04 -0.22 6.32
C PHE A 109 -16.17 0.04 7.34
N CYS A 110 -17.34 -0.57 7.17
CA CYS A 110 -18.47 -0.35 8.07
C CYS A 110 -18.13 -0.78 9.51
N PHE A 111 -17.53 -1.95 9.70
CA PHE A 111 -17.15 -2.40 11.04
C PHE A 111 -16.14 -1.46 11.70
N ASN A 112 -15.17 -0.97 10.96
CA ASN A 112 -14.19 -0.04 11.52
C ASN A 112 -14.76 1.37 11.76
N MET A 113 -15.73 1.83 10.97
CA MET A 113 -16.38 3.13 11.21
C MET A 113 -17.36 3.12 12.37
N LEU A 114 -17.99 1.98 12.66
CA LEU A 114 -19.01 1.88 13.70
C LEU A 114 -18.44 1.56 15.08
N ASN A 115 -17.19 1.10 15.17
CA ASN A 115 -16.53 0.68 16.41
C ASN A 115 -15.32 1.56 16.77
N ILE A 116 -15.33 2.82 16.31
CA ILE A 116 -14.33 3.82 16.67
C ILE A 116 -14.62 4.38 18.06
#